data_31d3addf97981bf1d476419a80855809
#
_entry.id   31d3addf97981bf1d476419a80855809
#
_cell.length_a   1.000
_cell.length_b   1.000
_cell.length_c   1.000
_cell.angle_alpha   90.00
_cell.angle_beta   90.00
_cell.angle_gamma   90.00
#
_symmetry.space_group_name_H-M   'P 1'
#
loop_
_entity.id
_entity.type
_entity.pdbx_description
1 polymer ?
#
loop_
_entity_poly.entity_id
_entity_poly.type
_entity_poly.pdbx_seq_one_letter_code
_entity_poly.pdbx_strand_id
1 'polypeptide(L)'
;MKLYARYVGWVYIKSFLIVFLALELFYVGIDLLTNLKDLPPSANLQLLYVGLTALSAISYVLPLSLIFALIILHVNMVRSNELISFYALGISKNKLILPPFLIAFFVTIFYVGLNFTPFAYAHDYQKSIAKNTAFSKSTNDSFLKFEGKFIYIKELNSAKQRANDVRIFDINGTDLLSTTFADHAKFKDNEWVLEDVNQTFLPQSLELGENGFSKIKSENLDALRGFKPKSIESAASVENSKFNIPDAINFIKTFKNEGIGLDSARTAFYNLAITPFFAPFLLLIFYYHLPVTGRFFNLALSTFIFVVITLVVWGLLFILTKFAQTSVILPEIGMVLPVILLFAYAIYLIKSHR
;
A
#
# COMPACT_ATOMS: atom_id res chain seq x y z
N MET A 1 27.48 -9.31 20.22
CA MET A 1 26.32 -10.25 20.24
C MET A 1 26.75 -11.59 20.85
N LYS A 2 25.91 -12.18 21.74
CA LYS A 2 26.21 -13.51 22.32
C LYS A 2 26.14 -14.59 21.23
N LEU A 3 26.95 -15.64 21.32
CA LEU A 3 27.09 -16.69 20.29
C LEU A 3 25.77 -17.34 19.91
N TYR A 4 24.92 -17.67 20.90
CA TYR A 4 23.58 -18.23 20.64
C TYR A 4 22.71 -17.32 19.81
N ALA A 5 22.76 -15.99 20.03
CA ALA A 5 21.93 -15.04 19.31
C ALA A 5 22.34 -14.94 17.83
N ARG A 6 23.64 -15.04 17.52
CA ARG A 6 24.14 -15.12 16.15
C ARG A 6 23.70 -16.41 15.47
N TYR A 7 23.79 -17.52 16.18
CA TYR A 7 23.38 -18.84 15.67
C TYR A 7 21.89 -18.85 15.32
N VAL A 8 21.02 -18.54 16.30
CA VAL A 8 19.55 -18.56 16.11
C VAL A 8 19.11 -17.56 15.02
N GLY A 9 19.69 -16.35 15.03
CA GLY A 9 19.43 -15.36 13.99
C GLY A 9 19.84 -15.82 12.60
N TRP A 10 21.01 -16.47 12.47
CA TRP A 10 21.48 -16.99 11.19
C TRP A 10 20.61 -18.14 10.66
N VAL A 11 20.21 -19.07 11.52
CA VAL A 11 19.29 -20.17 11.15
C VAL A 11 17.95 -19.61 10.73
N TYR A 12 17.44 -18.58 11.44
CA TYR A 12 16.21 -17.89 11.06
C TYR A 12 16.31 -17.23 9.69
N ILE A 13 17.38 -16.48 9.40
CA ILE A 13 17.59 -15.84 8.09
C ILE A 13 17.64 -16.89 6.96
N LYS A 14 18.36 -18.00 7.18
CA LYS A 14 18.37 -19.10 6.18
C LYS A 14 16.97 -19.65 5.92
N SER A 15 16.23 -19.94 6.98
CA SER A 15 14.85 -20.43 6.86
C SER A 15 13.95 -19.41 6.14
N PHE A 16 14.09 -18.14 6.49
CA PHE A 16 13.34 -17.04 5.85
C PHE A 16 13.65 -16.96 4.35
N LEU A 17 14.92 -16.94 3.96
CA LEU A 17 15.31 -16.84 2.54
C LEU A 17 14.80 -18.04 1.73
N ILE A 18 14.89 -19.26 2.28
CA ILE A 18 14.40 -20.48 1.60
C ILE A 18 12.88 -20.39 1.40
N VAL A 19 12.13 -20.06 2.45
CA VAL A 19 10.66 -19.97 2.38
C VAL A 19 10.24 -18.81 1.48
N PHE A 20 10.89 -17.66 1.60
CA PHE A 20 10.60 -16.49 0.78
C PHE A 20 10.78 -16.80 -0.70
N LEU A 21 11.94 -17.34 -1.10
CA LEU A 21 12.20 -17.68 -2.49
C LEU A 21 11.25 -18.77 -3.01
N ALA A 22 10.94 -19.78 -2.19
CA ALA A 22 10.01 -20.84 -2.57
C ALA A 22 8.59 -20.30 -2.83
N LEU A 23 8.07 -19.47 -1.93
CA LEU A 23 6.75 -18.85 -2.09
C LEU A 23 6.72 -17.82 -3.21
N GLU A 24 7.79 -17.07 -3.40
CA GLU A 24 7.94 -16.09 -4.47
C GLU A 24 7.91 -16.77 -5.86
N LEU A 25 8.72 -17.81 -6.04
CA LEU A 25 8.74 -18.59 -7.28
C LEU A 25 7.39 -19.28 -7.54
N PHE A 26 6.74 -19.77 -6.49
CA PHE A 26 5.42 -20.37 -6.60
C PHE A 26 4.37 -19.36 -7.04
N TYR A 27 4.36 -18.15 -6.41
CA TYR A 27 3.43 -17.08 -6.78
C TYR A 27 3.62 -16.65 -8.23
N VAL A 28 4.87 -16.33 -8.61
CA VAL A 28 5.22 -15.91 -9.97
C VAL A 28 4.87 -17.00 -10.99
N GLY A 29 5.16 -18.27 -10.68
CA GLY A 29 4.82 -19.40 -11.52
C GLY A 29 3.31 -19.54 -11.76
N ILE A 30 2.50 -19.42 -10.72
CA ILE A 30 1.03 -19.47 -10.83
C ILE A 30 0.52 -18.28 -11.65
N ASP A 31 1.02 -17.07 -11.38
CA ASP A 31 0.60 -15.86 -12.10
C ASP A 31 0.89 -16.00 -13.60
N LEU A 32 2.08 -16.46 -13.96
CA LEU A 32 2.46 -16.71 -15.35
C LEU A 32 1.57 -17.75 -16.04
N LEU A 33 1.27 -18.86 -15.36
CA LEU A 33 0.40 -19.89 -15.90
C LEU A 33 -1.04 -19.39 -16.11
N THR A 34 -1.53 -18.58 -15.16
CA THR A 34 -2.89 -18.06 -15.20
C THR A 34 -3.06 -16.99 -16.29
N ASN A 35 -2.05 -16.14 -16.49
CA ASN A 35 -2.09 -15.02 -17.42
C ASN A 35 -1.31 -15.28 -18.73
N LEU A 36 -1.06 -16.55 -19.08
CA LEU A 36 -0.23 -16.94 -20.23
C LEU A 36 -0.73 -16.34 -21.55
N LYS A 37 -2.05 -16.21 -21.71
CA LYS A 37 -2.70 -15.67 -22.92
C LYS A 37 -2.56 -14.15 -23.02
N ASP A 38 -2.38 -13.48 -21.90
CA ASP A 38 -2.32 -12.02 -21.80
C ASP A 38 -0.86 -11.51 -21.80
N LEU A 39 0.11 -12.42 -21.96
CA LEU A 39 1.51 -12.04 -22.02
C LEU A 39 1.82 -11.27 -23.32
N PRO A 40 2.59 -10.18 -23.24
CA PRO A 40 2.97 -9.43 -24.43
C PRO A 40 3.83 -10.27 -25.37
N PRO A 41 3.79 -10.03 -26.70
CA PRO A 41 4.52 -10.82 -27.67
C PRO A 41 6.05 -10.63 -27.62
N SER A 42 6.52 -9.52 -27.03
CA SER A 42 7.95 -9.20 -26.93
C SER A 42 8.59 -9.87 -25.72
N ALA A 43 9.70 -10.60 -25.91
CA ALA A 43 10.45 -11.24 -24.83
C ALA A 43 10.93 -10.27 -23.76
N ASN A 44 11.34 -9.05 -24.13
CA ASN A 44 11.75 -8.01 -23.19
C ASN A 44 10.59 -7.56 -22.28
N LEU A 45 9.37 -7.44 -22.84
CA LEU A 45 8.18 -7.10 -22.07
C LEU A 45 7.73 -8.27 -21.19
N GLN A 46 7.91 -9.52 -21.63
CA GLN A 46 7.67 -10.69 -20.79
C GLN A 46 8.61 -10.72 -19.59
N LEU A 47 9.90 -10.46 -19.80
CA LEU A 47 10.87 -10.40 -18.69
C LEU A 47 10.54 -9.28 -17.72
N LEU A 48 10.15 -8.10 -18.23
CA LEU A 48 9.70 -6.99 -17.39
C LEU A 48 8.43 -7.34 -16.62
N TYR A 49 7.47 -8.01 -17.27
CA TYR A 49 6.25 -8.52 -16.62
C TYR A 49 6.58 -9.44 -15.44
N VAL A 50 7.45 -10.44 -15.66
CA VAL A 50 7.90 -11.37 -14.62
C VAL A 50 8.54 -10.64 -13.44
N GLY A 51 9.44 -9.68 -13.72
CA GLY A 51 10.09 -8.86 -12.69
C GLY A 51 9.09 -8.03 -11.89
N LEU A 52 8.09 -7.42 -12.54
CA LEU A 52 7.04 -6.65 -11.86
C LEU A 52 6.09 -7.57 -11.07
N THR A 53 5.80 -8.77 -11.57
CA THR A 53 5.03 -9.79 -10.84
C THR A 53 5.77 -10.17 -9.55
N ALA A 54 7.06 -10.44 -9.62
CA ALA A 54 7.88 -10.72 -8.46
C ALA A 54 7.87 -9.54 -7.45
N LEU A 55 8.09 -8.31 -7.91
CA LEU A 55 8.01 -7.14 -7.03
C LEU A 55 6.64 -6.99 -6.37
N SER A 56 5.55 -7.26 -7.08
CA SER A 56 4.19 -7.17 -6.53
C SER A 56 3.89 -8.29 -5.52
N ALA A 57 4.44 -9.49 -5.74
CA ALA A 57 4.28 -10.66 -4.90
C ALA A 57 4.86 -10.46 -3.49
N ILE A 58 5.92 -9.67 -3.36
CA ILE A 58 6.56 -9.36 -2.07
C ILE A 58 5.54 -8.90 -1.02
N SER A 59 4.54 -8.13 -1.42
CA SER A 59 3.49 -7.62 -0.53
C SER A 59 2.71 -8.74 0.20
N TYR A 60 2.54 -9.89 -0.44
CA TYR A 60 1.82 -11.04 0.09
C TYR A 60 2.75 -12.09 0.69
N VAL A 61 3.86 -12.36 0.01
CA VAL A 61 4.79 -13.43 0.33
C VAL A 61 5.66 -13.11 1.54
N LEU A 62 6.13 -11.87 1.67
CA LEU A 62 7.08 -11.48 2.72
C LEU A 62 6.52 -11.69 4.14
N PRO A 63 5.29 -11.21 4.51
CA PRO A 63 4.76 -11.42 5.84
C PRO A 63 4.57 -12.90 6.19
N LEU A 64 4.07 -13.70 5.23
CA LEU A 64 3.89 -15.14 5.41
C LEU A 64 5.22 -15.86 5.60
N SER A 65 6.24 -15.48 4.81
CA SER A 65 7.58 -16.06 4.89
C SER A 65 8.25 -15.82 6.23
N LEU A 66 8.08 -14.65 6.83
CA LEU A 66 8.61 -14.33 8.15
C LEU A 66 8.04 -15.24 9.23
N ILE A 67 6.73 -15.51 9.18
CA ILE A 67 6.05 -16.36 10.17
C ILE A 67 6.42 -17.83 9.94
N PHE A 68 6.36 -18.31 8.70
CA PHE A 68 6.69 -19.70 8.36
C PHE A 68 8.17 -20.03 8.66
N ALA A 69 9.07 -19.08 8.45
CA ALA A 69 10.48 -19.23 8.83
C ALA A 69 10.66 -19.47 10.33
N LEU A 70 9.88 -18.79 11.19
CA LEU A 70 9.91 -19.07 12.62
C LEU A 70 9.40 -20.48 12.93
N ILE A 71 8.29 -20.89 12.32
CA ILE A 71 7.71 -22.23 12.54
C ILE A 71 8.76 -23.30 12.18
N ILE A 72 9.43 -23.15 11.02
CA ILE A 72 10.48 -24.08 10.58
C ILE A 72 11.68 -24.07 11.53
N LEU A 73 12.17 -22.88 11.90
CA LEU A 73 13.25 -22.74 12.87
C LEU A 73 12.91 -23.47 14.16
N HIS A 74 11.72 -23.21 14.71
CA HIS A 74 11.30 -23.80 15.99
C HIS A 74 11.19 -25.33 15.91
N VAL A 75 10.55 -25.85 14.86
CA VAL A 75 10.41 -27.29 14.63
C VAL A 75 11.78 -27.96 14.51
N ASN A 76 12.70 -27.37 13.78
CA ASN A 76 14.07 -27.89 13.63
C ASN A 76 14.78 -27.93 14.98
N MET A 77 14.73 -26.84 15.77
CA MET A 77 15.36 -26.77 17.09
C MET A 77 14.74 -27.77 18.11
N VAL A 78 13.42 -28.05 17.99
CA VAL A 78 12.77 -29.08 18.81
C VAL A 78 13.22 -30.48 18.41
N ARG A 79 13.30 -30.76 17.09
CA ARG A 79 13.74 -32.08 16.56
C ARG A 79 15.19 -32.38 16.91
N SER A 80 16.08 -31.37 16.88
CA SER A 80 17.51 -31.53 17.24
C SER A 80 17.76 -31.44 18.75
N ASN A 81 16.73 -31.27 19.60
CA ASN A 81 16.81 -31.03 21.04
C ASN A 81 17.61 -29.76 21.43
N GLU A 82 17.93 -28.89 20.48
CA GLU A 82 18.66 -27.64 20.73
C GLU A 82 17.88 -26.69 21.65
N LEU A 83 16.56 -26.64 21.49
CA LEU A 83 15.72 -25.75 22.29
C LEU A 83 15.82 -26.09 23.79
N ILE A 84 15.74 -27.37 24.12
CA ILE A 84 15.90 -27.87 25.50
C ILE A 84 17.31 -27.58 26.02
N SER A 85 18.34 -27.77 25.17
CA SER A 85 19.74 -27.50 25.52
C SER A 85 19.96 -26.02 25.85
N PHE A 86 19.36 -25.08 25.09
CA PHE A 86 19.45 -23.66 25.41
C PHE A 86 18.77 -23.33 26.75
N TYR A 87 17.64 -23.94 27.07
CA TYR A 87 16.95 -23.71 28.34
C TYR A 87 17.76 -24.31 29.52
N ALA A 88 18.35 -25.47 29.32
CA ALA A 88 19.24 -26.09 30.33
C ALA A 88 20.48 -25.23 30.61
N LEU A 89 20.98 -24.47 29.64
CA LEU A 89 22.05 -23.50 29.78
C LEU A 89 21.59 -22.15 30.41
N GLY A 90 20.33 -22.05 30.86
CA GLY A 90 19.79 -20.83 31.49
C GLY A 90 19.43 -19.70 30.53
N ILE A 91 19.30 -19.97 29.23
CA ILE A 91 18.86 -18.99 28.26
C ILE A 91 17.34 -18.94 28.30
N SER A 92 16.75 -17.80 28.72
CA SER A 92 15.29 -17.66 28.80
C SER A 92 14.63 -17.61 27.42
N LYS A 93 13.33 -17.96 27.36
CA LYS A 93 12.49 -17.88 26.16
C LYS A 93 12.60 -16.50 25.48
N ASN A 94 12.52 -15.42 26.28
CA ASN A 94 12.58 -14.04 25.78
C ASN A 94 13.93 -13.71 25.12
N LYS A 95 15.04 -14.24 25.64
CA LYS A 95 16.36 -14.02 25.04
C LYS A 95 16.52 -14.79 23.72
N LEU A 96 15.89 -15.96 23.61
CA LEU A 96 16.04 -16.83 22.44
C LEU A 96 15.20 -16.33 21.25
N ILE A 97 13.98 -15.78 21.49
CA ILE A 97 13.13 -15.22 20.43
C ILE A 97 13.61 -13.86 19.93
N LEU A 98 14.39 -13.12 20.74
CA LEU A 98 14.77 -11.75 20.40
C LEU A 98 15.48 -11.62 19.04
N PRO A 99 16.47 -12.47 18.66
CA PRO A 99 17.12 -12.36 17.35
C PRO A 99 16.14 -12.57 16.16
N PRO A 100 15.32 -13.63 16.09
CA PRO A 100 14.32 -13.80 15.04
C PRO A 100 13.34 -12.63 14.97
N PHE A 101 12.85 -12.17 16.13
CA PHE A 101 11.93 -11.03 16.18
C PHE A 101 12.54 -9.74 15.62
N LEU A 102 13.76 -9.41 16.05
CA LEU A 102 14.43 -8.21 15.54
C LEU A 102 14.66 -8.28 14.03
N ILE A 103 15.07 -9.44 13.50
CA ILE A 103 15.25 -9.63 12.07
C ILE A 103 13.90 -9.42 11.34
N ALA A 104 12.85 -10.08 11.80
CA ALA A 104 11.52 -9.92 11.21
C ALA A 104 11.04 -8.46 11.26
N PHE A 105 11.25 -7.79 12.39
CA PHE A 105 10.86 -6.40 12.60
C PHE A 105 11.62 -5.44 11.65
N PHE A 106 12.93 -5.59 11.53
CA PHE A 106 13.73 -4.77 10.61
C PHE A 106 13.42 -5.05 9.13
N VAL A 107 13.18 -6.31 8.75
CA VAL A 107 12.74 -6.66 7.40
C VAL A 107 11.38 -6.00 7.10
N THR A 108 10.46 -5.99 8.07
CA THR A 108 9.17 -5.31 7.92
C THR A 108 9.33 -3.79 7.79
N ILE A 109 10.20 -3.16 8.59
CA ILE A 109 10.51 -1.72 8.45
C ILE A 109 11.08 -1.43 7.06
N PHE A 110 12.02 -2.25 6.60
CA PHE A 110 12.59 -2.10 5.26
C PHE A 110 11.51 -2.20 4.17
N TYR A 111 10.62 -3.18 4.27
CA TYR A 111 9.48 -3.32 3.36
C TYR A 111 8.54 -2.09 3.40
N VAL A 112 8.22 -1.56 4.58
CA VAL A 112 7.45 -0.32 4.71
C VAL A 112 8.21 0.84 4.04
N GLY A 113 9.53 0.90 4.20
CA GLY A 113 10.40 1.87 3.51
C GLY A 113 10.30 1.80 1.98
N LEU A 114 10.23 0.59 1.40
CA LEU A 114 10.04 0.43 -0.04
C LEU A 114 8.70 1.01 -0.52
N ASN A 115 7.65 0.98 0.30
CA ASN A 115 6.35 1.55 -0.06
C ASN A 115 6.32 3.09 -0.11
N PHE A 116 7.41 3.78 0.25
CA PHE A 116 7.60 5.21 -0.04
C PHE A 116 8.06 5.46 -1.48
N THR A 117 8.44 4.44 -2.21
CA THR A 117 8.97 4.50 -3.58
C THR A 117 7.92 4.03 -4.60
N PRO A 118 8.18 4.13 -5.91
CA PRO A 118 7.33 3.54 -6.95
C PRO A 118 7.12 2.02 -6.86
N PHE A 119 7.82 1.32 -5.97
CA PHE A 119 7.62 -0.10 -5.68
C PHE A 119 6.14 -0.44 -5.42
N ALA A 120 5.42 0.41 -4.69
CA ALA A 120 4.00 0.21 -4.39
C ALA A 120 3.11 0.11 -5.65
N TYR A 121 3.56 0.62 -6.79
CA TYR A 121 2.85 0.57 -8.07
C TYR A 121 3.24 -0.61 -8.97
N ALA A 122 4.10 -1.53 -8.51
CA ALA A 122 4.58 -2.66 -9.33
C ALA A 122 3.44 -3.46 -9.98
N HIS A 123 2.35 -3.70 -9.23
CA HIS A 123 1.19 -4.41 -9.75
C HIS A 123 0.41 -3.62 -10.82
N ASP A 124 0.37 -2.29 -10.75
CA ASP A 124 -0.29 -1.48 -11.77
C ASP A 124 0.53 -1.44 -13.06
N TYR A 125 1.86 -1.38 -12.95
CA TYR A 125 2.76 -1.51 -14.08
C TYR A 125 2.67 -2.89 -14.74
N GLN A 126 2.60 -3.96 -13.94
CA GLN A 126 2.37 -5.33 -14.43
C GLN A 126 1.07 -5.41 -15.25
N LYS A 127 -0.04 -4.91 -14.71
CA LYS A 127 -1.34 -4.89 -15.40
C LYS A 127 -1.32 -4.06 -16.68
N SER A 128 -0.61 -2.95 -16.69
CA SER A 128 -0.49 -2.11 -17.90
C SER A 128 0.25 -2.83 -19.02
N ILE A 129 1.29 -3.61 -18.69
CA ILE A 129 2.01 -4.43 -19.67
C ILE A 129 1.11 -5.55 -20.22
N ALA A 130 0.41 -6.28 -19.36
CA ALA A 130 -0.49 -7.37 -19.78
C ALA A 130 -1.60 -6.88 -20.71
N LYS A 131 -2.13 -5.69 -20.49
CA LYS A 131 -3.21 -5.11 -21.31
C LYS A 131 -2.73 -4.38 -22.55
N ASN A 132 -1.43 -4.41 -22.86
CA ASN A 132 -0.81 -3.61 -23.93
C ASN A 132 -1.22 -2.12 -23.88
N THR A 133 -1.61 -1.63 -22.70
CA THR A 133 -1.89 -0.22 -22.50
C THR A 133 -0.58 0.50 -22.24
N ALA A 134 -0.38 1.65 -22.86
CA ALA A 134 0.77 2.50 -22.53
C ALA A 134 0.78 2.72 -21.01
N PHE A 135 2.00 2.84 -20.40
CA PHE A 135 2.16 3.15 -18.95
C PHE A 135 1.44 4.43 -18.51
N SER A 136 0.81 5.09 -19.42
CA SER A 136 0.08 6.34 -19.34
C SER A 136 -1.40 6.08 -19.57
N LYS A 137 -2.08 5.59 -18.55
CA LYS A 137 -3.54 5.56 -18.55
C LYS A 137 -4.05 6.99 -18.43
N SER A 138 -4.69 7.51 -19.46
CA SER A 138 -5.45 8.76 -19.32
C SER A 138 -6.72 8.49 -18.51
N THR A 139 -7.02 9.38 -17.58
CA THR A 139 -8.29 9.43 -16.86
C THR A 139 -9.17 10.43 -17.58
N ASN A 140 -10.38 10.03 -17.94
CA ASN A 140 -11.31 10.85 -18.69
C ASN A 140 -12.44 11.37 -17.79
N ASP A 141 -12.98 12.55 -18.14
CA ASP A 141 -14.18 13.12 -17.56
C ASP A 141 -14.14 13.22 -16.03
N SER A 142 -13.07 13.81 -15.49
CA SER A 142 -12.90 14.01 -14.07
C SER A 142 -13.55 15.32 -13.61
N PHE A 143 -14.49 15.24 -12.67
CA PHE A 143 -15.11 16.41 -12.04
C PHE A 143 -14.84 16.39 -10.54
N LEU A 144 -14.12 17.39 -10.03
CA LEU A 144 -13.61 17.44 -8.67
C LEU A 144 -13.78 18.83 -8.07
N LYS A 145 -13.83 18.89 -6.73
CA LYS A 145 -13.78 20.13 -5.98
C LYS A 145 -12.39 20.29 -5.35
N PHE A 146 -11.84 21.50 -5.46
CA PHE A 146 -10.54 21.84 -4.85
C PHE A 146 -10.51 23.35 -4.54
N GLU A 147 -10.18 23.68 -3.27
CA GLU A 147 -10.14 25.06 -2.74
C GLU A 147 -11.42 25.88 -3.07
N GLY A 148 -12.58 25.26 -2.92
CA GLY A 148 -13.86 25.91 -3.18
C GLY A 148 -14.25 26.04 -4.65
N LYS A 149 -13.36 25.68 -5.59
CA LYS A 149 -13.61 25.69 -7.03
C LYS A 149 -14.01 24.32 -7.53
N PHE A 150 -14.88 24.24 -8.53
CA PHE A 150 -15.16 23.01 -9.24
C PHE A 150 -14.27 22.94 -10.49
N ILE A 151 -13.65 21.79 -10.69
CA ILE A 151 -12.67 21.58 -11.76
C ILE A 151 -13.14 20.38 -12.58
N TYR A 152 -13.32 20.60 -13.86
CA TYR A 152 -13.56 19.54 -14.85
C TYR A 152 -12.30 19.37 -15.71
N ILE A 153 -11.88 18.15 -15.91
CA ILE A 153 -10.76 17.77 -16.77
C ILE A 153 -11.24 16.65 -17.68
N LYS A 154 -11.29 16.91 -18.97
CA LYS A 154 -11.76 15.93 -19.96
C LYS A 154 -10.79 14.77 -20.11
N GLU A 155 -9.49 15.06 -20.17
CA GLU A 155 -8.46 14.04 -20.27
C GLU A 155 -7.26 14.42 -19.41
N LEU A 156 -6.90 13.54 -18.48
CA LEU A 156 -5.72 13.69 -17.62
C LEU A 156 -4.73 12.56 -17.87
N ASN A 157 -3.50 12.92 -18.18
CA ASN A 157 -2.36 12.01 -18.22
C ASN A 157 -1.43 12.30 -17.05
N SER A 158 -1.61 11.58 -15.96
CA SER A 158 -0.85 11.83 -14.72
C SER A 158 0.64 11.50 -14.88
N ALA A 159 1.01 10.51 -15.68
CA ALA A 159 2.40 10.12 -15.92
C ALA A 159 3.16 11.16 -16.74
N LYS A 160 2.50 11.79 -17.73
CA LYS A 160 3.07 12.87 -18.53
C LYS A 160 2.86 14.26 -17.90
N GLN A 161 2.16 14.31 -16.76
CA GLN A 161 1.82 15.56 -16.07
C GLN A 161 1.12 16.59 -16.98
N ARG A 162 0.16 16.11 -17.79
CA ARG A 162 -0.59 16.92 -18.76
C ARG A 162 -2.07 16.66 -18.65
N ALA A 163 -2.85 17.70 -18.91
CA ALA A 163 -4.30 17.62 -19.02
C ALA A 163 -4.78 18.38 -20.24
N ASN A 164 -5.90 17.96 -20.81
CA ASN A 164 -6.57 18.56 -21.94
C ASN A 164 -8.01 18.95 -21.58
N ASP A 165 -8.52 20.04 -22.12
CA ASP A 165 -9.86 20.61 -21.88
C ASP A 165 -10.12 20.72 -20.36
N VAL A 166 -9.43 21.67 -19.75
CA VAL A 166 -9.55 21.99 -18.31
C VAL A 166 -10.51 23.15 -18.13
N ARG A 167 -11.50 22.96 -17.27
CA ARG A 167 -12.48 24.00 -16.92
C ARG A 167 -12.53 24.18 -15.42
N ILE A 168 -12.38 25.43 -14.99
CA ILE A 168 -12.41 25.79 -13.58
C ILE A 168 -13.58 26.73 -13.38
N PHE A 169 -14.46 26.38 -12.42
CA PHE A 169 -15.63 27.14 -12.03
C PHE A 169 -15.38 27.72 -10.64
N ASP A 170 -15.29 29.03 -10.54
CA ASP A 170 -15.12 29.73 -9.25
C ASP A 170 -16.52 30.09 -8.73
N ILE A 171 -16.87 29.59 -7.55
CA ILE A 171 -18.22 29.70 -7.00
C ILE A 171 -18.14 30.29 -5.59
N ASN A 172 -19.02 31.24 -5.29
CA ASN A 172 -19.25 31.75 -3.94
C ASN A 172 -20.67 31.41 -3.49
N GLY A 173 -20.78 30.44 -2.58
CA GLY A 173 -22.08 29.90 -2.19
C GLY A 173 -22.77 29.18 -3.35
N THR A 174 -23.83 29.78 -3.89
CA THR A 174 -24.60 29.30 -5.05
C THR A 174 -24.26 30.02 -6.34
N ASP A 175 -23.52 31.14 -6.24
CA ASP A 175 -23.31 32.05 -7.35
C ASP A 175 -21.98 31.75 -8.07
N LEU A 176 -22.04 31.60 -9.39
CA LEU A 176 -20.88 31.44 -10.24
C LEU A 176 -20.24 32.81 -10.51
N LEU A 177 -19.01 32.98 -10.04
CA LEU A 177 -18.22 34.20 -10.18
C LEU A 177 -17.45 34.26 -11.50
N SER A 178 -16.80 33.17 -11.85
CA SER A 178 -16.00 33.12 -13.09
C SER A 178 -15.89 31.68 -13.61
N THR A 179 -15.66 31.57 -14.92
CA THR A 179 -15.29 30.32 -15.58
C THR A 179 -13.96 30.51 -16.30
N THR A 180 -13.05 29.60 -16.10
CA THR A 180 -11.76 29.53 -16.78
C THR A 180 -11.73 28.28 -17.65
N PHE A 181 -11.49 28.43 -18.92
CA PHE A 181 -11.33 27.34 -19.88
C PHE A 181 -9.88 27.36 -20.41
N ALA A 182 -9.25 26.20 -20.48
CA ALA A 182 -7.93 26.02 -21.07
C ALA A 182 -7.90 24.77 -21.94
N ASP A 183 -7.35 24.89 -23.16
CA ASP A 183 -7.24 23.76 -24.08
C ASP A 183 -6.23 22.74 -23.59
N HIS A 184 -5.12 23.21 -23.03
CA HIS A 184 -4.04 22.38 -22.49
C HIS A 184 -3.59 22.87 -21.12
N ALA A 185 -3.10 21.94 -20.30
CA ALA A 185 -2.48 22.25 -19.02
C ALA A 185 -1.28 21.34 -18.77
N LYS A 186 -0.21 21.90 -18.21
CA LYS A 186 1.00 21.17 -17.79
C LYS A 186 1.26 21.41 -16.32
N PHE A 187 1.54 20.34 -15.59
CA PHE A 187 1.92 20.44 -14.17
C PHE A 187 3.43 20.66 -14.06
N LYS A 188 3.83 21.78 -13.49
CA LYS A 188 5.23 22.17 -13.28
C LYS A 188 5.35 22.97 -11.98
N ASP A 189 6.45 22.79 -11.25
CA ASP A 189 6.76 23.53 -10.01
C ASP A 189 5.63 23.52 -8.96
N ASN A 190 4.89 22.39 -8.87
CA ASN A 190 3.75 22.17 -7.98
C ASN A 190 2.49 23.00 -8.33
N GLU A 191 2.38 23.50 -9.55
CA GLU A 191 1.25 24.28 -10.08
C GLU A 191 0.86 23.78 -11.47
N TRP A 192 -0.38 24.07 -11.89
CA TRP A 192 -0.83 23.84 -13.25
C TRP A 192 -0.64 25.10 -14.08
N VAL A 193 0.17 25.02 -15.11
CA VAL A 193 0.31 26.05 -16.15
C VAL A 193 -0.74 25.74 -17.20
N LEU A 194 -1.81 26.54 -17.23
CA LEU A 194 -2.88 26.47 -18.21
C LEU A 194 -2.44 27.22 -19.47
N GLU A 195 -2.61 26.62 -20.66
CA GLU A 195 -2.26 27.16 -21.95
C GLU A 195 -3.54 27.48 -22.75
N ASP A 196 -3.56 28.54 -23.54
CA ASP A 196 -4.70 29.03 -24.33
C ASP A 196 -5.94 29.29 -23.47
N VAL A 197 -5.79 30.16 -22.48
CA VAL A 197 -6.78 30.40 -21.43
C VAL A 197 -7.81 31.43 -21.85
N ASN A 198 -9.09 31.07 -21.71
CA ASN A 198 -10.23 31.99 -21.82
C ASN A 198 -10.91 32.09 -20.45
N GLN A 199 -10.80 33.25 -19.79
CA GLN A 199 -11.53 33.53 -18.55
C GLN A 199 -12.77 34.38 -18.84
N THR A 200 -13.89 34.00 -18.28
CA THR A 200 -15.15 34.76 -18.34
C THR A 200 -15.60 35.06 -16.92
N PHE A 201 -15.68 36.32 -16.58
CA PHE A 201 -16.21 36.80 -15.30
C PHE A 201 -17.69 37.13 -15.47
N LEU A 202 -18.52 36.67 -14.54
CA LEU A 202 -19.94 36.93 -14.52
C LEU A 202 -20.24 38.22 -13.75
N PRO A 203 -21.27 39.00 -14.15
CA PRO A 203 -21.66 40.19 -13.42
C PRO A 203 -22.17 39.79 -12.02
N GLN A 204 -21.82 40.57 -11.02
CA GLN A 204 -22.26 40.33 -9.63
C GLN A 204 -23.70 40.86 -9.38
N SER A 205 -24.19 41.76 -10.21
CA SER A 205 -25.59 42.22 -10.20
C SER A 205 -26.14 42.22 -11.61
N LEU A 206 -27.47 42.10 -11.74
CA LEU A 206 -28.18 42.14 -13.01
C LEU A 206 -28.89 43.50 -13.20
N GLU A 207 -28.44 44.56 -12.54
CA GLU A 207 -29.03 45.90 -12.66
C GLU A 207 -28.59 46.56 -13.96
N LEU A 208 -29.51 47.30 -14.56
CA LEU A 208 -29.30 48.05 -15.81
C LEU A 208 -28.26 49.17 -15.57
N GLY A 209 -27.13 49.10 -16.29
CA GLY A 209 -26.07 50.09 -16.19
C GLY A 209 -24.79 49.57 -15.52
N GLU A 210 -24.77 48.34 -14.98
CA GLU A 210 -23.57 47.71 -14.47
C GLU A 210 -22.77 46.93 -15.53
N ASN A 211 -21.52 46.60 -15.18
CA ASN A 211 -20.60 45.86 -16.07
C ASN A 211 -21.15 44.45 -16.34
N GLY A 212 -21.32 44.11 -17.62
CA GLY A 212 -21.75 42.81 -18.08
C GLY A 212 -20.61 41.76 -17.99
N PHE A 213 -20.70 40.73 -18.81
CA PHE A 213 -19.66 39.73 -18.93
C PHE A 213 -18.33 40.33 -19.37
N SER A 214 -17.26 40.03 -18.62
CA SER A 214 -15.91 40.40 -19.01
C SER A 214 -15.14 39.15 -19.43
N LYS A 215 -14.46 39.19 -20.58
CA LYS A 215 -13.65 38.09 -21.10
C LYS A 215 -12.19 38.51 -21.19
N ILE A 216 -11.32 37.67 -20.64
CA ILE A 216 -9.87 37.87 -20.69
C ILE A 216 -9.27 36.64 -21.38
N LYS A 217 -8.44 36.89 -22.39
CA LYS A 217 -7.61 35.85 -23.01
C LYS A 217 -6.18 35.98 -22.52
N SER A 218 -5.59 34.85 -22.12
CA SER A 218 -4.20 34.77 -21.70
C SER A 218 -3.53 33.59 -22.39
N GLU A 219 -2.26 33.74 -22.79
CA GLU A 219 -1.49 32.61 -23.33
C GLU A 219 -1.20 31.58 -22.25
N ASN A 220 -0.87 32.03 -21.03
CA ASN A 220 -0.59 31.18 -19.88
C ASN A 220 -1.21 31.75 -18.61
N LEU A 221 -1.65 30.86 -17.74
CA LEU A 221 -2.15 31.17 -16.41
C LEU A 221 -1.74 30.10 -15.43
N ASP A 222 -1.06 30.48 -14.36
CA ASP A 222 -0.73 29.56 -13.26
C ASP A 222 -1.96 29.41 -12.35
N ALA A 223 -2.35 28.18 -12.08
CA ALA A 223 -3.53 27.86 -11.29
C ALA A 223 -3.38 26.56 -10.51
N LEU A 224 -4.29 26.32 -9.57
CA LEU A 224 -4.46 25.05 -8.87
C LEU A 224 -3.16 24.54 -8.20
N ARG A 225 -2.52 25.40 -7.44
CA ARG A 225 -1.28 25.10 -6.71
C ARG A 225 -1.49 23.91 -5.76
N GLY A 226 -0.60 22.90 -5.81
CA GLY A 226 -0.67 21.72 -4.97
C GLY A 226 -1.65 20.65 -5.43
N PHE A 227 -2.44 20.90 -6.47
CA PHE A 227 -3.39 19.94 -7.03
C PHE A 227 -2.70 18.92 -7.94
N LYS A 228 -2.05 17.94 -7.36
CA LYS A 228 -1.16 17.00 -8.07
C LYS A 228 -1.92 16.10 -9.05
N PRO A 229 -1.35 15.83 -10.26
CA PRO A 229 -1.98 14.95 -11.26
C PRO A 229 -2.36 13.57 -10.72
N LYS A 230 -1.51 12.99 -9.87
CA LYS A 230 -1.79 11.67 -9.26
C LYS A 230 -2.94 11.71 -8.27
N SER A 231 -3.10 12.82 -7.53
CA SER A 231 -4.24 13.01 -6.63
C SER A 231 -5.54 13.15 -7.40
N ILE A 232 -5.54 13.82 -8.54
CA ILE A 232 -6.70 13.94 -9.44
C ILE A 232 -7.10 12.58 -10.00
N GLU A 233 -6.15 11.83 -10.55
CA GLU A 233 -6.37 10.45 -11.06
C GLU A 233 -6.98 9.56 -9.98
N SER A 234 -6.45 9.64 -8.76
CA SER A 234 -6.94 8.84 -7.64
C SER A 234 -8.33 9.26 -7.17
N ALA A 235 -8.66 10.55 -7.20
CA ALA A 235 -9.99 11.05 -6.86
C ALA A 235 -11.05 10.66 -7.91
N ALA A 236 -10.69 10.65 -9.18
CA ALA A 236 -11.57 10.23 -10.28
C ALA A 236 -11.83 8.71 -10.31
N SER A 237 -10.98 7.91 -9.68
CA SER A 237 -11.03 6.44 -9.68
C SER A 237 -10.95 5.85 -8.27
N VAL A 238 -11.71 6.38 -7.31
CA VAL A 238 -11.63 6.07 -5.88
C VAL A 238 -11.59 4.57 -5.58
N GLU A 239 -12.39 3.76 -6.25
CA GLU A 239 -12.45 2.30 -6.02
C GLU A 239 -11.22 1.53 -6.49
N ASN A 240 -10.50 2.04 -7.50
CA ASN A 240 -9.36 1.37 -8.13
C ASN A 240 -8.05 2.11 -7.91
N SER A 241 -8.06 3.20 -7.15
CA SER A 241 -6.85 3.99 -6.91
C SER A 241 -5.88 3.23 -6.03
N LYS A 242 -4.64 3.12 -6.49
CA LYS A 242 -3.54 2.63 -5.68
C LYS A 242 -2.64 3.80 -5.31
N PHE A 243 -2.14 3.74 -4.11
CA PHE A 243 -1.29 4.76 -3.53
C PHE A 243 0.02 4.13 -3.08
N ASN A 244 1.11 4.89 -3.18
CA ASN A 244 2.24 4.73 -2.28
C ASN A 244 1.98 5.54 -1.00
N ILE A 245 2.84 5.42 -0.01
CA ILE A 245 2.65 6.13 1.28
C ILE A 245 2.62 7.66 1.10
N PRO A 246 3.58 8.30 0.38
CA PRO A 246 3.53 9.74 0.13
C PRO A 246 2.28 10.22 -0.61
N ASP A 247 1.83 9.47 -1.62
CA ASP A 247 0.66 9.88 -2.39
C ASP A 247 -0.63 9.73 -1.58
N ALA A 248 -0.75 8.70 -0.74
CA ALA A 248 -1.87 8.55 0.20
C ALA A 248 -1.93 9.73 1.18
N ILE A 249 -0.79 10.12 1.77
CA ILE A 249 -0.72 11.27 2.69
C ILE A 249 -1.07 12.57 1.95
N ASN A 250 -0.55 12.78 0.74
CA ASN A 250 -0.85 13.96 -0.05
C ASN A 250 -2.34 14.03 -0.39
N PHE A 251 -2.93 12.91 -0.82
CA PHE A 251 -4.37 12.82 -1.13
C PHE A 251 -5.23 13.19 0.09
N ILE A 252 -4.95 12.58 1.25
CA ILE A 252 -5.67 12.87 2.50
C ILE A 252 -5.57 14.36 2.85
N LYS A 253 -4.38 14.97 2.73
CA LYS A 253 -4.18 16.40 3.04
C LYS A 253 -4.92 17.30 2.06
N THR A 254 -4.85 16.99 0.76
CA THR A 254 -5.45 17.81 -0.31
C THR A 254 -6.98 17.82 -0.23
N PHE A 255 -7.60 16.67 0.04
CA PHE A 255 -9.05 16.52 -0.04
C PHE A 255 -9.76 16.48 1.31
N LYS A 256 -9.07 16.77 2.43
CA LYS A 256 -9.63 16.68 3.78
C LYS A 256 -10.93 17.45 3.97
N ASN A 257 -11.08 18.61 3.32
CA ASN A 257 -12.22 19.52 3.49
C ASN A 257 -13.08 19.63 2.21
N GLU A 258 -12.83 18.79 1.20
CA GLU A 258 -13.47 18.93 -0.13
C GLU A 258 -14.67 17.98 -0.34
N GLY A 259 -15.06 17.23 0.71
CA GLY A 259 -16.22 16.31 0.63
C GLY A 259 -15.96 15.03 -0.17
N ILE A 260 -14.71 14.74 -0.54
CA ILE A 260 -14.33 13.50 -1.24
C ILE A 260 -14.05 12.41 -0.19
N GLY A 261 -14.49 11.18 -0.46
CA GLY A 261 -14.26 10.03 0.41
C GLY A 261 -12.76 9.73 0.59
N LEU A 262 -12.28 9.81 1.83
CA LEU A 262 -10.86 9.61 2.16
C LEU A 262 -10.55 8.17 2.55
N ASP A 263 -11.55 7.31 2.71
CA ASP A 263 -11.39 5.97 3.29
C ASP A 263 -10.49 5.07 2.45
N SER A 264 -10.54 5.17 1.13
CA SER A 264 -9.65 4.43 0.23
C SER A 264 -8.18 4.80 0.44
N ALA A 265 -7.87 6.10 0.54
CA ALA A 265 -6.50 6.58 0.76
C ALA A 265 -6.01 6.28 2.18
N ARG A 266 -6.87 6.42 3.21
CA ARG A 266 -6.56 6.04 4.60
C ARG A 266 -6.30 4.55 4.72
N THR A 267 -7.13 3.72 4.08
CA THR A 267 -6.95 2.26 4.01
C THR A 267 -5.63 1.92 3.33
N ALA A 268 -5.32 2.54 2.19
CA ALA A 268 -4.05 2.32 1.50
C ALA A 268 -2.86 2.69 2.39
N PHE A 269 -2.91 3.84 3.06
CA PHE A 269 -1.86 4.26 4.00
C PHE A 269 -1.66 3.24 5.12
N TYR A 270 -2.74 2.82 5.81
CA TYR A 270 -2.63 1.86 6.91
C TYR A 270 -2.20 0.47 6.43
N ASN A 271 -2.67 0.04 5.25
CA ASN A 271 -2.28 -1.23 4.66
C ASN A 271 -0.79 -1.29 4.31
N LEU A 272 -0.21 -0.19 3.85
CA LEU A 272 1.22 -0.13 3.49
C LEU A 272 2.14 0.15 4.68
N ALA A 273 1.68 0.91 5.69
CA ALA A 273 2.51 1.37 6.79
C ALA A 273 2.34 0.57 8.09
N ILE A 274 1.13 0.09 8.41
CA ILE A 274 0.81 -0.50 9.71
C ILE A 274 0.56 -2.00 9.61
N THR A 275 -0.24 -2.43 8.63
CA THR A 275 -0.63 -3.85 8.50
C THR A 275 0.56 -4.80 8.43
N PRO A 276 1.68 -4.52 7.75
CA PRO A 276 2.80 -5.47 7.67
C PRO A 276 3.37 -5.88 9.02
N PHE A 277 3.19 -5.07 10.07
CA PHE A 277 3.63 -5.37 11.42
C PHE A 277 2.86 -6.51 12.10
N PHE A 278 1.74 -6.98 11.52
CA PHE A 278 1.09 -8.17 12.05
C PHE A 278 2.04 -9.38 12.06
N ALA A 279 2.94 -9.48 11.07
CA ALA A 279 3.82 -10.63 10.93
C ALA A 279 4.84 -10.75 12.10
N PRO A 280 5.64 -9.74 12.48
CA PRO A 280 6.53 -9.86 13.63
C PRO A 280 5.78 -10.03 14.96
N PHE A 281 4.56 -9.46 15.11
CA PHE A 281 3.79 -9.66 16.34
C PHE A 281 3.19 -11.05 16.41
N LEU A 282 2.64 -11.58 15.32
CA LEU A 282 2.14 -12.95 15.27
C LEU A 282 3.26 -13.98 15.46
N LEU A 283 4.44 -13.70 14.92
CA LEU A 283 5.66 -14.47 15.12
C LEU A 283 6.00 -14.59 16.63
N LEU A 284 5.96 -13.47 17.37
CA LEU A 284 6.15 -13.49 18.83
C LEU A 284 5.09 -14.35 19.52
N ILE A 285 3.83 -14.16 19.20
CA ILE A 285 2.72 -14.93 19.78
C ILE A 285 2.94 -16.42 19.57
N PHE A 286 3.25 -16.82 18.34
CA PHE A 286 3.48 -18.25 18.02
C PHE A 286 4.62 -18.86 18.80
N TYR A 287 5.74 -18.15 18.96
CA TYR A 287 6.87 -18.65 19.70
C TYR A 287 6.52 -19.08 21.13
N TYR A 288 5.66 -18.35 21.82
CA TYR A 288 5.24 -18.69 23.19
C TYR A 288 4.27 -19.87 23.25
N HIS A 289 3.51 -20.13 22.19
CA HIS A 289 2.53 -21.22 22.13
C HIS A 289 3.05 -22.49 21.47
N LEU A 290 4.16 -22.41 20.74
CA LEU A 290 4.78 -23.58 20.12
C LEU A 290 5.35 -24.53 21.18
N PRO A 291 5.20 -25.88 21.01
CA PRO A 291 5.67 -26.86 21.97
C PRO A 291 7.20 -26.88 22.07
N VAL A 292 7.72 -26.93 23.30
CA VAL A 292 9.17 -26.93 23.59
C VAL A 292 9.80 -28.30 23.31
N THR A 293 9.02 -29.38 23.34
CA THR A 293 9.49 -30.75 23.16
C THR A 293 8.58 -31.52 22.22
N GLY A 294 9.17 -32.37 21.38
CA GLY A 294 8.43 -33.30 20.51
C GLY A 294 7.97 -34.57 21.20
N ARG A 295 8.32 -34.78 22.49
CA ARG A 295 8.07 -36.05 23.18
C ARG A 295 6.59 -36.30 23.48
N PHE A 296 5.84 -35.23 23.76
CA PHE A 296 4.42 -35.28 24.12
C PHE A 296 3.48 -34.67 23.08
N PHE A 297 4.03 -34.08 22.02
CA PHE A 297 3.26 -33.36 21.02
C PHE A 297 3.58 -33.85 19.62
N ASN A 298 2.57 -33.99 18.79
CA ASN A 298 2.76 -34.23 17.36
C ASN A 298 3.19 -32.95 16.70
N LEU A 299 4.50 -32.83 16.42
CA LEU A 299 5.11 -31.63 15.81
C LEU A 299 4.51 -31.32 14.42
N ALA A 300 4.15 -32.35 13.64
CA ALA A 300 3.56 -32.18 12.34
C ALA A 300 2.16 -31.55 12.44
N LEU A 301 1.33 -32.05 13.37
CA LEU A 301 0.01 -31.48 13.63
C LEU A 301 0.12 -30.04 14.17
N SER A 302 1.05 -29.79 15.12
CA SER A 302 1.27 -28.45 15.63
C SER A 302 1.69 -27.49 14.50
N THR A 303 2.65 -27.88 13.66
CA THR A 303 3.08 -27.07 12.49
C THR A 303 1.89 -26.76 11.59
N PHE A 304 1.09 -27.76 11.24
CA PHE A 304 -0.10 -27.58 10.40
C PHE A 304 -1.08 -26.56 11.00
N ILE A 305 -1.38 -26.70 12.31
CA ILE A 305 -2.27 -25.75 13.01
C ILE A 305 -1.75 -24.32 12.93
N PHE A 306 -0.46 -24.09 13.21
CA PHE A 306 0.11 -22.73 13.16
C PHE A 306 0.16 -22.16 11.74
N VAL A 307 0.38 -22.99 10.72
CA VAL A 307 0.26 -22.57 9.31
C VAL A 307 -1.19 -22.16 8.99
N VAL A 308 -2.18 -22.97 9.39
CA VAL A 308 -3.59 -22.64 9.18
C VAL A 308 -3.99 -21.35 9.90
N ILE A 309 -3.58 -21.17 11.18
CA ILE A 309 -3.85 -19.94 11.93
C ILE A 309 -3.23 -18.73 11.20
N THR A 310 -2.01 -18.86 10.68
CA THR A 310 -1.35 -17.78 9.89
C THR A 310 -2.21 -17.38 8.69
N LEU A 311 -2.68 -18.36 7.92
CA LEU A 311 -3.50 -18.11 6.74
C LEU A 311 -4.87 -17.52 7.10
N VAL A 312 -5.48 -17.97 8.20
CA VAL A 312 -6.75 -17.40 8.69
C VAL A 312 -6.57 -15.94 9.12
N VAL A 313 -5.54 -15.63 9.91
CA VAL A 313 -5.25 -14.25 10.34
C VAL A 313 -4.98 -13.37 9.12
N TRP A 314 -4.14 -13.83 8.20
CA TRP A 314 -3.85 -13.10 6.96
C TRP A 314 -5.11 -12.88 6.10
N GLY A 315 -5.94 -13.92 5.93
CA GLY A 315 -7.21 -13.83 5.19
C GLY A 315 -8.20 -12.87 5.83
N LEU A 316 -8.31 -12.87 7.18
CA LEU A 316 -9.16 -11.92 7.91
C LEU A 316 -8.68 -10.47 7.70
N LEU A 317 -7.38 -10.21 7.80
CA LEU A 317 -6.82 -8.88 7.52
C LEU A 317 -7.10 -8.45 6.08
N PHE A 318 -7.03 -9.37 5.11
CA PHE A 318 -7.37 -9.08 3.72
C PHE A 318 -8.84 -8.70 3.54
N ILE A 319 -9.78 -9.44 4.17
CA ILE A 319 -11.22 -9.13 4.14
C ILE A 319 -11.48 -7.76 4.79
N LEU A 320 -10.89 -7.50 5.96
CA LEU A 320 -11.01 -6.21 6.64
C LEU A 320 -10.48 -5.05 5.79
N THR A 321 -9.39 -5.26 5.05
CA THR A 321 -8.86 -4.28 4.08
C THR A 321 -9.91 -3.96 3.00
N LYS A 322 -10.59 -4.98 2.46
CA LYS A 322 -11.63 -4.77 1.44
C LYS A 322 -12.82 -4.00 1.99
N PHE A 323 -13.29 -4.34 3.18
CA PHE A 323 -14.39 -3.60 3.82
C PHE A 323 -14.02 -2.15 4.15
N ALA A 324 -12.77 -1.90 4.55
CA ALA A 324 -12.28 -0.55 4.79
C ALA A 324 -12.15 0.26 3.48
N GLN A 325 -11.69 -0.37 2.38
CA GLN A 325 -11.61 0.28 1.06
C GLN A 325 -12.97 0.72 0.52
N THR A 326 -14.01 -0.07 0.78
CA THR A 326 -15.39 0.22 0.33
C THR A 326 -16.20 1.01 1.35
N SER A 327 -15.56 1.59 2.37
CA SER A 327 -16.20 2.40 3.43
C SER A 327 -17.29 1.66 4.23
N VAL A 328 -17.30 0.31 4.21
CA VAL A 328 -18.20 -0.51 5.03
C VAL A 328 -17.83 -0.42 6.51
N ILE A 329 -16.52 -0.34 6.78
CA ILE A 329 -15.96 -0.14 8.12
C ILE A 329 -14.95 1.00 8.08
N LEU A 330 -14.76 1.66 9.23
CA LEU A 330 -13.72 2.69 9.35
C LEU A 330 -12.33 2.07 9.14
N PRO A 331 -11.45 2.69 8.34
CA PRO A 331 -10.10 2.18 8.07
C PRO A 331 -9.28 1.90 9.33
N GLU A 332 -9.45 2.70 10.39
CA GLU A 332 -8.78 2.49 11.67
C GLU A 332 -9.20 1.18 12.34
N ILE A 333 -10.49 0.87 12.32
CA ILE A 333 -11.02 -0.36 12.93
C ILE A 333 -10.58 -1.58 12.11
N GLY A 334 -10.60 -1.48 10.78
CA GLY A 334 -10.23 -2.57 9.90
C GLY A 334 -8.74 -2.90 9.90
N MET A 335 -7.86 -1.88 9.98
CA MET A 335 -6.43 -2.05 9.74
C MET A 335 -5.57 -1.86 10.98
N VAL A 336 -5.87 -0.85 11.80
CA VAL A 336 -5.02 -0.46 12.94
C VAL A 336 -5.34 -1.30 14.17
N LEU A 337 -6.63 -1.46 14.48
CA LEU A 337 -7.09 -2.20 15.67
C LEU A 337 -6.59 -3.65 15.73
N PRO A 338 -6.66 -4.47 14.66
CA PRO A 338 -6.15 -5.85 14.71
C PRO A 338 -4.66 -5.91 15.01
N VAL A 339 -3.86 -5.01 14.43
CA VAL A 339 -2.40 -4.96 14.66
C VAL A 339 -2.09 -4.53 16.10
N ILE A 340 -2.84 -3.57 16.66
CA ILE A 340 -2.70 -3.16 18.07
C ILE A 340 -3.06 -4.31 19.00
N LEU A 341 -4.10 -5.08 18.72
CA LEU A 341 -4.49 -6.24 19.53
C LEU A 341 -3.40 -7.33 19.53
N LEU A 342 -2.82 -7.62 18.35
CA LEU A 342 -1.69 -8.55 18.24
C LEU A 342 -0.47 -8.03 19.02
N PHE A 343 -0.16 -6.77 18.92
CA PHE A 343 0.93 -6.12 19.66
C PHE A 343 0.73 -6.20 21.18
N ALA A 344 -0.47 -5.83 21.65
CA ALA A 344 -0.80 -5.86 23.08
C ALA A 344 -0.71 -7.29 23.65
N TYR A 345 -1.21 -8.27 22.91
CA TYR A 345 -1.13 -9.69 23.31
C TYR A 345 0.32 -10.21 23.31
N ALA A 346 1.12 -9.83 22.30
CA ALA A 346 2.54 -10.17 22.28
C ALA A 346 3.30 -9.59 23.48
N ILE A 347 3.03 -8.34 23.87
CA ILE A 347 3.64 -7.72 25.07
C ILE A 347 3.20 -8.44 26.34
N TYR A 348 1.92 -8.80 26.46
CA TYR A 348 1.41 -9.57 27.58
C TYR A 348 2.19 -10.89 27.76
N LEU A 349 2.39 -11.64 26.67
CA LEU A 349 3.15 -12.90 26.69
C LEU A 349 4.62 -12.70 27.10
N ILE A 350 5.29 -11.66 26.61
CA ILE A 350 6.67 -11.35 27.02
C ILE A 350 6.74 -11.08 28.53
N LYS A 351 5.75 -10.38 29.09
CA LYS A 351 5.73 -10.06 30.53
C LYS A 351 5.39 -11.26 31.38
N SER A 352 4.46 -12.10 30.96
CA SER A 352 4.02 -13.29 31.72
C SER A 352 5.07 -14.41 31.77
N HIS A 353 6.03 -14.42 30.83
CA HIS A 353 7.13 -15.40 30.76
C HIS A 353 8.49 -14.81 31.18
N ARG A 354 8.49 -13.76 31.97
CA ARG A 354 9.73 -13.19 32.55
C ARG A 354 10.26 -14.03 33.70
#